data_4c92e5990747e913715ae35a7107aae5
#
_entry.id   4c92e5990747e913715ae35a7107aae5
#
_cell.length_a   1.000
_cell.length_b   1.000
_cell.length_c   1.000
_cell.angle_alpha   90.00
_cell.angle_beta   90.00
_cell.angle_gamma   90.00
#
_symmetry.space_group_name_H-M   'P 1'
#
loop_
_entity.id
_entity.type
_entity.pdbx_description
1 polymer ?
#
loop_
_entity_poly.entity_id
_entity_poly.type
_entity_poly.pdbx_seq_one_letter_code
_entity_poly.pdbx_strand_id
1 'polypeptide(L)'
;MKINIDNLFVELPIDFKEALKTIEINGLGIIFFIDSNKKLIGSFSDGDSRRVILKETPLPKMIEKNSDFYNKKPHYLPFDCQISEIWTLFHHNIKCVPLVDNDMNVVDFSTSSRVRKFPILQPDIGDEEINNLLECANTGWISSQGRFIKEFEVGFSGYLNGGHAVAVSSGTAALQLGMLALDIGANDEVIVPNFTFGASINAIIHVGAIPVLVDVDPETWTLSLRAIEEAINENTKAIMPVHLYGQAAHIDEINKIAKNNNLHIVEDCAEALGGTYKKRLIGRDGDATCFSFFANKLITTGEGGMVVFKDKKIADKAKI
;
A
#
# COMPACT_ATOMS: atom_id res chain seq x y z
N MET A 1 -14.01 -8.77 -9.38
CA MET A 1 -14.01 -10.12 -9.97
C MET A 1 -12.58 -10.41 -10.43
N LYS A 2 -11.88 -11.41 -9.86
CA LYS A 2 -10.54 -11.80 -10.34
C LYS A 2 -10.75 -12.46 -11.71
N ILE A 3 -10.28 -11.81 -12.77
CA ILE A 3 -10.33 -12.38 -14.12
C ILE A 3 -9.28 -13.50 -14.16
N ASN A 4 -9.75 -14.74 -14.34
CA ASN A 4 -8.83 -15.87 -14.51
C ASN A 4 -8.25 -15.80 -15.94
N ILE A 5 -6.94 -15.87 -16.05
CA ILE A 5 -6.21 -15.84 -17.33
C ILE A 5 -6.68 -16.97 -18.26
N ASP A 6 -7.03 -18.13 -17.70
CA ASP A 6 -7.52 -19.30 -18.44
C ASP A 6 -8.87 -19.08 -19.14
N ASN A 7 -9.66 -18.09 -18.68
CA ASN A 7 -10.94 -17.73 -19.30
C ASN A 7 -10.80 -16.61 -20.34
N LEU A 8 -9.59 -16.16 -20.62
CA LEU A 8 -9.31 -15.10 -21.57
C LEU A 8 -8.55 -15.60 -22.81
N PHE A 9 -7.68 -16.57 -22.62
CA PHE A 9 -6.84 -17.17 -23.67
C PHE A 9 -7.27 -18.62 -23.93
N VAL A 10 -7.66 -18.90 -25.17
CA VAL A 10 -8.27 -20.17 -25.55
C VAL A 10 -7.50 -20.78 -26.72
N GLU A 11 -7.18 -22.06 -26.62
CA GLU A 11 -6.51 -22.78 -27.69
C GLU A 11 -7.52 -23.20 -28.80
N LEU A 12 -7.11 -23.06 -30.05
CA LEU A 12 -7.88 -23.54 -31.19
C LEU A 12 -7.50 -25.00 -31.55
N PRO A 13 -8.47 -25.83 -32.01
CA PRO A 13 -9.88 -25.53 -32.27
C PRO A 13 -10.75 -25.54 -31.03
N ILE A 14 -11.85 -24.75 -31.04
CA ILE A 14 -12.82 -24.68 -29.94
C ILE A 14 -14.26 -24.81 -30.48
N ASP A 15 -15.17 -25.40 -29.72
CA ASP A 15 -16.60 -25.38 -30.00
C ASP A 15 -17.16 -23.94 -29.96
N PHE A 16 -18.00 -23.57 -30.93
CA PHE A 16 -18.53 -22.22 -31.05
C PHE A 16 -19.34 -21.78 -29.82
N LYS A 17 -20.14 -22.69 -29.24
CA LYS A 17 -20.93 -22.39 -28.04
C LYS A 17 -20.03 -22.26 -26.79
N GLU A 18 -18.95 -23.04 -26.74
CA GLU A 18 -17.97 -22.94 -25.66
C GLU A 18 -17.25 -21.60 -25.71
N ALA A 19 -16.84 -21.13 -26.88
CA ALA A 19 -16.27 -19.81 -27.06
C ALA A 19 -17.21 -18.69 -26.55
N LEU A 20 -18.50 -18.78 -26.84
CA LEU A 20 -19.52 -17.83 -26.35
C LEU A 20 -19.65 -17.87 -24.84
N LYS A 21 -19.70 -19.08 -24.23
CA LYS A 21 -19.74 -19.21 -22.76
C LYS A 21 -18.50 -18.62 -22.09
N THR A 22 -17.32 -18.80 -22.68
CA THR A 22 -16.08 -18.24 -22.16
C THR A 22 -16.09 -16.72 -22.18
N ILE A 23 -16.61 -16.09 -23.24
CA ILE A 23 -16.83 -14.64 -23.31
C ILE A 23 -17.77 -14.17 -22.21
N GLU A 24 -18.88 -14.89 -21.97
CA GLU A 24 -19.84 -14.56 -20.93
C GLU A 24 -19.21 -14.67 -19.53
N ILE A 25 -18.48 -15.74 -19.24
CA ILE A 25 -17.86 -16.00 -17.95
C ILE A 25 -16.80 -14.95 -17.62
N ASN A 26 -15.98 -14.51 -18.59
CA ASN A 26 -14.93 -13.54 -18.33
C ASN A 26 -15.43 -12.09 -18.20
N GLY A 27 -16.62 -11.78 -18.68
CA GLY A 27 -17.27 -10.47 -18.57
C GLY A 27 -16.58 -9.34 -19.34
N LEU A 28 -15.55 -9.62 -20.14
CA LEU A 28 -14.82 -8.62 -20.94
C LEU A 28 -15.39 -8.45 -22.36
N GLY A 29 -16.24 -9.40 -22.79
CA GLY A 29 -16.83 -9.38 -24.13
C GLY A 29 -15.86 -9.81 -25.24
N ILE A 30 -14.72 -10.42 -24.90
CA ILE A 30 -13.68 -10.85 -25.84
C ILE A 30 -12.89 -12.02 -25.28
N ILE A 31 -12.44 -12.91 -26.16
CA ILE A 31 -11.42 -13.93 -25.89
C ILE A 31 -10.30 -13.81 -26.93
N PHE A 32 -9.11 -14.30 -26.59
CA PHE A 32 -7.98 -14.35 -27.49
C PHE A 32 -7.62 -15.80 -27.80
N PHE A 33 -7.36 -16.07 -29.05
CA PHE A 33 -6.95 -17.39 -29.50
C PHE A 33 -5.43 -17.52 -29.47
N ILE A 34 -4.96 -18.62 -28.95
CA ILE A 34 -3.56 -19.00 -28.91
C ILE A 34 -3.35 -20.36 -29.57
N ASP A 35 -2.15 -20.64 -29.98
CA ASP A 35 -1.76 -21.99 -30.41
C ASP A 35 -1.18 -22.81 -29.23
N SER A 36 -0.81 -24.07 -29.51
CA SER A 36 -0.21 -24.99 -28.53
C SER A 36 1.12 -24.48 -27.91
N ASN A 37 1.75 -23.49 -28.52
CA ASN A 37 2.94 -22.82 -28.01
C ASN A 37 2.62 -21.49 -27.28
N LYS A 38 1.35 -21.23 -27.01
CA LYS A 38 0.83 -19.98 -26.44
C LYS A 38 1.02 -18.73 -27.31
N LYS A 39 1.30 -18.86 -28.59
CA LYS A 39 1.37 -17.73 -29.51
C LYS A 39 0.00 -17.15 -29.77
N LEU A 40 -0.11 -15.84 -29.73
CA LEU A 40 -1.33 -15.10 -30.06
C LEU A 40 -1.62 -15.24 -31.57
N ILE A 41 -2.79 -15.79 -31.90
CA ILE A 41 -3.22 -16.00 -33.30
C ILE A 41 -4.47 -15.22 -33.68
N GLY A 42 -5.23 -14.72 -32.72
CA GLY A 42 -6.41 -13.94 -33.03
C GLY A 42 -7.24 -13.52 -31.83
N SER A 43 -8.36 -12.86 -32.08
CA SER A 43 -9.35 -12.52 -31.07
C SER A 43 -10.76 -12.75 -31.57
N PHE A 44 -11.67 -13.07 -30.65
CA PHE A 44 -13.09 -13.27 -30.92
C PHE A 44 -13.92 -12.54 -29.87
N SER A 45 -14.76 -11.62 -30.32
CA SER A 45 -15.54 -10.73 -29.48
C SER A 45 -17.03 -10.98 -29.60
N ASP A 46 -17.83 -10.37 -28.71
CA ASP A 46 -19.30 -10.31 -28.82
C ASP A 46 -19.75 -9.75 -30.19
N GLY A 47 -18.99 -8.80 -30.73
CA GLY A 47 -19.26 -8.25 -32.05
C GLY A 47 -19.04 -9.25 -33.18
N ASP A 48 -17.99 -10.08 -33.06
CA ASP A 48 -17.69 -11.15 -34.01
C ASP A 48 -18.76 -12.22 -33.94
N SER A 49 -19.14 -12.64 -32.73
CA SER A 49 -20.18 -13.65 -32.51
C SER A 49 -21.51 -13.24 -33.11
N ARG A 50 -21.92 -11.98 -32.92
CA ARG A 50 -23.15 -11.45 -33.52
C ARG A 50 -23.08 -11.45 -35.04
N ARG A 51 -21.94 -11.10 -35.64
CA ARG A 51 -21.75 -11.15 -37.10
C ARG A 51 -21.90 -12.56 -37.64
N VAL A 52 -21.34 -13.56 -36.95
CA VAL A 52 -21.50 -14.97 -37.33
C VAL A 52 -22.94 -15.40 -37.23
N ILE A 53 -23.62 -15.12 -36.12
CA ILE A 53 -25.03 -15.50 -35.93
C ILE A 53 -25.95 -14.91 -37.02
N LEU A 54 -25.66 -13.69 -37.48
CA LEU A 54 -26.46 -13.01 -38.50
C LEU A 54 -26.18 -13.48 -39.91
N LYS A 55 -25.01 -14.02 -40.22
CA LYS A 55 -24.57 -14.35 -41.56
C LYS A 55 -24.62 -15.86 -41.87
N GLU A 56 -24.38 -16.69 -40.87
CA GLU A 56 -24.18 -18.13 -41.06
C GLU A 56 -25.41 -18.94 -40.65
N THR A 57 -25.92 -19.71 -41.61
CA THR A 57 -27.03 -20.66 -41.39
C THR A 57 -26.77 -21.95 -42.13
N PRO A 58 -26.49 -23.07 -41.44
CA PRO A 58 -26.48 -23.28 -40.01
C PRO A 58 -25.22 -22.68 -39.34
N LEU A 59 -25.34 -22.37 -38.00
CA LEU A 59 -24.20 -21.87 -37.21
C LEU A 59 -23.02 -22.87 -37.22
N PRO A 60 -21.80 -22.35 -37.26
CA PRO A 60 -20.62 -23.20 -37.21
C PRO A 60 -20.56 -23.97 -35.89
N LYS A 61 -20.14 -25.24 -35.95
CA LYS A 61 -19.90 -26.05 -34.73
C LYS A 61 -18.61 -25.72 -34.07
N MET A 62 -17.55 -25.50 -34.88
CA MET A 62 -16.18 -25.29 -34.42
C MET A 62 -15.61 -23.98 -34.97
N ILE A 63 -14.75 -23.35 -34.20
CA ILE A 63 -13.84 -22.29 -34.66
C ILE A 63 -12.46 -22.95 -34.81
N GLU A 64 -11.98 -22.95 -36.02
CA GLU A 64 -10.67 -23.51 -36.40
C GLU A 64 -9.69 -22.41 -36.77
N LYS A 65 -8.40 -22.72 -36.84
CA LYS A 65 -7.34 -21.77 -37.18
C LYS A 65 -7.53 -21.07 -38.54
N ASN A 66 -8.15 -21.74 -39.49
CA ASN A 66 -8.44 -21.22 -40.83
C ASN A 66 -9.81 -20.53 -40.95
N SER A 67 -10.64 -20.56 -39.89
CA SER A 67 -11.97 -19.91 -39.89
C SER A 67 -11.84 -18.41 -40.15
N ASP A 68 -12.83 -17.85 -40.86
CA ASP A 68 -12.95 -16.40 -41.11
C ASP A 68 -13.86 -15.69 -40.09
N PHE A 69 -14.18 -16.40 -38.99
CA PHE A 69 -15.15 -15.93 -37.99
C PHE A 69 -14.51 -15.04 -36.92
N TYR A 70 -13.20 -14.95 -36.85
CA TYR A 70 -12.49 -14.19 -35.84
C TYR A 70 -11.47 -13.21 -36.44
N ASN A 71 -11.05 -12.23 -35.66
CA ASN A 71 -10.05 -11.27 -36.06
C ASN A 71 -8.66 -11.89 -35.98
N LYS A 72 -8.00 -12.07 -37.12
CA LYS A 72 -6.64 -12.64 -37.24
C LYS A 72 -5.52 -11.63 -36.97
N LYS A 73 -5.87 -10.36 -36.72
CA LYS A 73 -4.94 -9.26 -36.39
C LYS A 73 -5.40 -8.55 -35.11
N PRO A 74 -5.36 -9.23 -33.96
CA PRO A 74 -5.78 -8.61 -32.71
C PRO A 74 -4.80 -7.50 -32.31
N HIS A 75 -5.28 -6.51 -31.59
CA HIS A 75 -4.39 -5.54 -30.94
C HIS A 75 -3.65 -6.26 -29.80
N TYR A 76 -2.35 -6.05 -29.71
CA TYR A 76 -1.48 -6.53 -28.65
C TYR A 76 -0.37 -5.49 -28.39
N LEU A 77 0.32 -5.63 -27.28
CA LEU A 77 1.51 -4.85 -26.95
C LEU A 77 2.65 -5.75 -26.46
N PRO A 78 3.90 -5.34 -26.63
CA PRO A 78 5.03 -5.99 -25.97
C PRO A 78 4.84 -6.01 -24.46
N PHE A 79 5.31 -7.07 -23.79
CA PHE A 79 5.20 -7.18 -22.34
C PHE A 79 5.94 -6.08 -21.59
N ASP A 80 7.02 -5.56 -22.14
CA ASP A 80 7.85 -4.47 -21.62
C ASP A 80 7.41 -3.06 -22.08
N CYS A 81 6.27 -2.95 -22.78
CA CYS A 81 5.75 -1.67 -23.26
C CYS A 81 5.54 -0.66 -22.12
N GLN A 82 5.52 0.62 -22.46
CA GLN A 82 5.20 1.68 -21.51
C GLN A 82 3.70 1.69 -21.16
N ILE A 83 3.37 2.07 -19.93
CA ILE A 83 1.97 2.15 -19.46
C ILE A 83 1.16 3.14 -20.30
N SER A 84 1.79 4.21 -20.82
CA SER A 84 1.16 5.18 -21.72
C SER A 84 0.65 4.55 -23.01
N GLU A 85 1.34 3.56 -23.55
CA GLU A 85 0.92 2.84 -24.77
C GLU A 85 -0.34 2.01 -24.50
N ILE A 86 -0.42 1.37 -23.32
CA ILE A 86 -1.62 0.63 -22.89
C ILE A 86 -2.82 1.57 -22.79
N TRP A 87 -2.65 2.75 -22.16
CA TRP A 87 -3.72 3.74 -22.04
C TRP A 87 -4.17 4.29 -23.37
N THR A 88 -3.26 4.47 -24.34
CA THR A 88 -3.61 4.91 -25.69
C THR A 88 -4.62 3.96 -26.33
N LEU A 89 -4.42 2.63 -26.19
CA LEU A 89 -5.36 1.65 -26.74
C LEU A 89 -6.73 1.70 -26.03
N PHE A 90 -6.76 1.90 -24.73
CA PHE A 90 -8.03 1.99 -23.97
C PHE A 90 -8.83 3.24 -24.37
N HIS A 91 -8.20 4.35 -24.70
CA HIS A 91 -8.88 5.52 -25.25
C HIS A 91 -9.57 5.26 -26.61
N HIS A 92 -9.15 4.23 -27.33
CA HIS A 92 -9.80 3.77 -28.57
C HIS A 92 -10.87 2.70 -28.34
N ASN A 93 -11.47 2.64 -27.14
CA ASN A 93 -12.52 1.67 -26.73
C ASN A 93 -12.09 0.19 -26.74
N ILE A 94 -10.79 -0.10 -26.72
CA ILE A 94 -10.27 -1.45 -26.54
C ILE A 94 -10.34 -1.79 -25.04
N LYS A 95 -11.11 -2.83 -24.70
CA LYS A 95 -11.36 -3.19 -23.28
C LYS A 95 -10.26 -4.07 -22.68
N CYS A 96 -9.56 -4.84 -23.51
CA CYS A 96 -8.53 -5.77 -23.09
C CYS A 96 -7.44 -5.89 -24.15
N VAL A 97 -6.19 -5.93 -23.73
CA VAL A 97 -5.00 -6.03 -24.60
C VAL A 97 -4.11 -7.14 -24.08
N PRO A 98 -3.79 -8.19 -24.89
CA PRO A 98 -2.78 -9.17 -24.57
C PRO A 98 -1.38 -8.52 -24.56
N LEU A 99 -0.56 -8.95 -23.63
CA LEU A 99 0.86 -8.59 -23.56
C LEU A 99 1.69 -9.81 -23.99
N VAL A 100 2.57 -9.62 -24.98
CA VAL A 100 3.34 -10.71 -25.58
C VAL A 100 4.83 -10.51 -25.41
N ASP A 101 5.58 -11.61 -25.41
CA ASP A 101 7.04 -11.59 -25.50
C ASP A 101 7.53 -11.39 -26.95
N ASN A 102 8.85 -11.42 -27.15
CA ASN A 102 9.48 -11.23 -28.46
C ASN A 102 9.13 -12.36 -29.47
N ASP A 103 8.70 -13.51 -28.99
CA ASP A 103 8.29 -14.67 -29.79
C ASP A 103 6.77 -14.70 -30.06
N MET A 104 6.04 -13.64 -29.62
CA MET A 104 4.58 -13.52 -29.71
C MET A 104 3.83 -14.49 -28.78
N ASN A 105 4.50 -15.05 -27.76
CA ASN A 105 3.80 -15.81 -26.74
C ASN A 105 3.10 -14.86 -25.76
N VAL A 106 1.86 -15.18 -25.42
CA VAL A 106 1.10 -14.39 -24.44
C VAL A 106 1.68 -14.63 -23.05
N VAL A 107 2.14 -13.57 -22.40
CA VAL A 107 2.71 -13.60 -21.05
C VAL A 107 1.81 -12.97 -20.02
N ASP A 108 0.97 -11.99 -20.42
CA ASP A 108 0.01 -11.31 -19.54
C ASP A 108 -1.08 -10.60 -20.36
N PHE A 109 -1.95 -9.85 -19.70
CA PHE A 109 -2.94 -8.97 -20.33
C PHE A 109 -3.17 -7.72 -19.49
N SER A 110 -3.71 -6.67 -20.13
CA SER A 110 -4.17 -5.44 -19.47
C SER A 110 -5.61 -5.14 -19.80
N THR A 111 -6.33 -4.56 -18.82
CA THR A 111 -7.66 -3.97 -18.96
C THR A 111 -7.64 -2.57 -18.34
N SER A 112 -8.69 -1.77 -18.53
CA SER A 112 -8.80 -0.44 -17.89
C SER A 112 -8.78 -0.52 -16.35
N SER A 113 -9.21 -1.64 -15.77
CA SER A 113 -9.18 -1.90 -14.32
C SER A 113 -7.92 -2.67 -13.86
N ARG A 114 -7.20 -3.29 -14.78
CA ARG A 114 -5.98 -4.05 -14.56
C ARG A 114 -4.91 -3.58 -15.53
N VAL A 115 -4.49 -2.34 -15.39
CA VAL A 115 -3.26 -1.88 -16.04
C VAL A 115 -2.10 -2.54 -15.31
N ARG A 116 -1.09 -3.02 -16.06
CA ARG A 116 0.15 -3.52 -15.48
C ARG A 116 0.77 -2.41 -14.61
N LYS A 117 0.50 -2.48 -13.34
CA LYS A 117 1.19 -1.70 -12.31
C LYS A 117 1.99 -2.72 -11.51
N PHE A 118 3.25 -2.44 -11.27
CA PHE A 118 3.95 -3.01 -10.13
C PHE A 118 3.80 -2.01 -8.99
N PRO A 119 2.69 -2.03 -8.22
CA PRO A 119 2.61 -1.18 -7.06
C PRO A 119 3.71 -1.62 -6.11
N ILE A 120 4.46 -0.66 -5.59
CA ILE A 120 5.43 -0.93 -4.51
C ILE A 120 4.68 -1.57 -3.34
N LEU A 121 3.46 -1.10 -3.09
CA LEU A 121 2.54 -1.66 -2.12
C LEU A 121 1.11 -1.45 -2.62
N GLN A 122 0.28 -2.49 -2.54
CA GLN A 122 -1.15 -2.43 -2.82
C GLN A 122 -1.91 -2.96 -1.61
N PRO A 123 -2.86 -2.20 -1.04
CA PRO A 123 -3.71 -2.69 0.05
C PRO A 123 -4.48 -3.94 -0.39
N ASP A 124 -4.51 -4.94 0.47
CA ASP A 124 -5.39 -6.10 0.31
C ASP A 124 -6.68 -5.83 1.08
N ILE A 125 -7.74 -5.45 0.35
CA ILE A 125 -9.05 -5.13 0.92
C ILE A 125 -9.97 -6.32 0.67
N GLY A 126 -10.35 -6.99 1.74
CA GLY A 126 -11.21 -8.16 1.72
C GLY A 126 -12.66 -7.87 2.11
N ASP A 127 -13.43 -8.94 2.28
CA ASP A 127 -14.84 -8.84 2.63
C ASP A 127 -15.06 -8.25 4.04
N GLU A 128 -14.13 -8.46 4.97
CA GLU A 128 -14.22 -7.92 6.34
C GLU A 128 -14.13 -6.40 6.35
N GLU A 129 -13.16 -5.81 5.61
CA GLU A 129 -13.01 -4.36 5.50
C GLU A 129 -14.22 -3.74 4.81
N ILE A 130 -14.71 -4.37 3.73
CA ILE A 130 -15.92 -3.92 3.01
C ILE A 130 -17.13 -3.94 3.92
N ASN A 131 -17.35 -5.01 4.69
CA ASN A 131 -18.48 -5.13 5.61
C ASN A 131 -18.42 -4.08 6.74
N ASN A 132 -17.24 -3.80 7.29
CA ASN A 132 -17.04 -2.77 8.30
C ASN A 132 -17.35 -1.37 7.74
N LEU A 133 -16.93 -1.07 6.51
CA LEU A 133 -17.27 0.20 5.82
C LEU A 133 -18.77 0.33 5.58
N LEU A 134 -19.43 -0.75 5.11
CA LEU A 134 -20.88 -0.78 4.91
C LEU A 134 -21.63 -0.60 6.23
N GLU A 135 -21.15 -1.17 7.32
CA GLU A 135 -21.74 -0.96 8.64
C GLU A 135 -21.63 0.51 9.07
N CYS A 136 -20.46 1.15 8.91
CA CYS A 136 -20.31 2.58 9.20
C CYS A 136 -21.29 3.43 8.38
N ALA A 137 -21.43 3.14 7.09
CA ALA A 137 -22.34 3.87 6.20
C ALA A 137 -23.83 3.67 6.59
N ASN A 138 -24.23 2.43 6.87
CA ASN A 138 -25.62 2.09 7.22
C ASN A 138 -26.04 2.62 8.59
N THR A 139 -25.12 2.67 9.55
CA THR A 139 -25.42 3.15 10.91
C THR A 139 -25.19 4.64 11.08
N GLY A 140 -24.59 5.32 10.09
CA GLY A 140 -24.23 6.73 10.16
C GLY A 140 -23.04 7.05 11.07
N TRP A 141 -22.34 6.06 11.61
CA TRP A 141 -21.14 6.23 12.42
C TRP A 141 -19.89 6.41 11.54
N ILE A 142 -19.81 7.53 10.85
CA ILE A 142 -18.70 7.90 9.94
C ILE A 142 -17.76 8.95 10.55
N SER A 143 -17.94 9.30 11.82
CA SER A 143 -17.11 10.28 12.53
C SER A 143 -15.97 9.62 13.30
N SER A 144 -15.03 10.44 13.80
CA SER A 144 -13.92 10.01 14.68
C SER A 144 -14.35 9.49 16.07
N GLN A 145 -15.66 9.45 16.37
CA GLN A 145 -16.22 9.00 17.65
C GLN A 145 -16.85 7.61 17.60
N GLY A 146 -16.68 6.87 16.51
CA GLY A 146 -17.28 5.55 16.32
C GLY A 146 -16.63 4.43 17.16
N ARG A 147 -17.35 3.28 17.26
CA ARG A 147 -16.85 2.09 17.97
C ARG A 147 -15.54 1.55 17.37
N PHE A 148 -15.40 1.57 16.05
CA PHE A 148 -14.23 1.06 15.35
C PHE A 148 -12.93 1.78 15.73
N ILE A 149 -12.98 3.07 16.08
CA ILE A 149 -11.82 3.80 16.59
C ILE A 149 -11.36 3.21 17.92
N LYS A 150 -12.30 2.97 18.85
CA LYS A 150 -11.98 2.37 20.15
C LYS A 150 -11.46 0.94 20.02
N GLU A 151 -12.10 0.13 19.18
CA GLU A 151 -11.67 -1.24 18.90
C GLU A 151 -10.28 -1.26 18.28
N PHE A 152 -9.97 -0.33 17.37
CA PHE A 152 -8.65 -0.19 16.76
C PHE A 152 -7.59 0.22 17.80
N GLU A 153 -7.85 1.23 18.63
CA GLU A 153 -6.94 1.63 19.72
C GLU A 153 -6.64 0.46 20.67
N VAL A 154 -7.66 -0.29 21.09
CA VAL A 154 -7.51 -1.46 21.98
C VAL A 154 -6.74 -2.58 21.28
N GLY A 155 -7.12 -2.92 20.06
CA GLY A 155 -6.46 -3.96 19.26
C GLY A 155 -4.99 -3.62 18.98
N PHE A 156 -4.69 -2.35 18.67
CA PHE A 156 -3.32 -1.91 18.39
C PHE A 156 -2.44 -1.93 19.65
N SER A 157 -2.97 -1.48 20.80
CA SER A 157 -2.29 -1.64 22.10
C SER A 157 -2.03 -3.11 22.41
N GLY A 158 -2.99 -3.99 22.14
CA GLY A 158 -2.85 -5.44 22.31
C GLY A 158 -1.78 -6.03 21.38
N TYR A 159 -1.75 -5.63 20.12
CA TYR A 159 -0.75 -6.05 19.15
C TYR A 159 0.68 -5.71 19.60
N LEU A 160 0.90 -4.52 20.12
CA LEU A 160 2.20 -4.10 20.67
C LEU A 160 2.50 -4.70 22.04
N ASN A 161 1.59 -5.53 22.63
CA ASN A 161 1.68 -6.06 23.99
C ASN A 161 1.83 -4.98 25.07
N GLY A 162 1.14 -3.86 24.93
CA GLY A 162 1.12 -2.77 25.90
C GLY A 162 1.04 -1.38 25.30
N GLY A 163 1.09 -0.38 26.18
CA GLY A 163 0.93 1.02 25.84
C GLY A 163 -0.55 1.44 25.71
N HIS A 164 -0.75 2.73 25.47
CA HIS A 164 -2.05 3.37 25.38
C HIS A 164 -2.18 4.07 24.04
N ALA A 165 -2.88 3.44 23.11
CA ALA A 165 -3.04 3.92 21.75
C ALA A 165 -4.07 5.04 21.67
N VAL A 166 -3.78 6.04 20.82
CA VAL A 166 -4.65 7.16 20.47
C VAL A 166 -4.62 7.30 18.95
N ALA A 167 -5.77 7.07 18.29
CA ALA A 167 -5.91 7.20 16.86
C ALA A 167 -5.97 8.67 16.45
N VAL A 168 -5.32 8.99 15.32
CA VAL A 168 -5.23 10.35 14.75
C VAL A 168 -5.36 10.29 13.23
N SER A 169 -5.49 11.47 12.60
CA SER A 169 -5.76 11.59 11.16
C SER A 169 -4.58 11.26 10.24
N SER A 170 -3.36 11.24 10.74
CA SER A 170 -2.16 10.92 9.94
C SER A 170 -0.96 10.57 10.82
N GLY A 171 0.08 9.95 10.25
CA GLY A 171 1.35 9.74 10.94
C GLY A 171 2.01 11.05 11.40
N THR A 172 1.92 12.12 10.60
CA THR A 172 2.41 13.45 10.99
C THR A 172 1.68 13.97 12.21
N ALA A 173 0.34 13.84 12.28
CA ALA A 173 -0.44 14.20 13.45
C ALA A 173 -0.08 13.34 14.68
N ALA A 174 0.28 12.07 14.48
CA ALA A 174 0.76 11.20 15.56
C ALA A 174 2.06 11.73 16.16
N LEU A 175 3.04 12.12 15.34
CA LEU A 175 4.30 12.70 15.78
C LEU A 175 4.08 14.03 16.53
N GLN A 176 3.23 14.91 15.99
CA GLN A 176 2.88 16.17 16.65
C GLN A 176 2.23 15.94 18.02
N LEU A 177 1.19 15.10 18.07
CA LEU A 177 0.48 14.78 19.31
C LEU A 177 1.41 14.12 20.33
N GLY A 178 2.31 13.21 19.88
CA GLY A 178 3.31 12.57 20.72
C GLY A 178 4.22 13.57 21.40
N MET A 179 4.74 14.56 20.67
CA MET A 179 5.58 15.61 21.20
C MET A 179 4.81 16.57 22.14
N LEU A 180 3.64 17.05 21.72
CA LEU A 180 2.81 17.95 22.53
C LEU A 180 2.38 17.31 23.87
N ALA A 181 2.04 16.02 23.87
CA ALA A 181 1.67 15.30 25.08
C ALA A 181 2.83 15.15 26.08
N LEU A 182 4.07 15.16 25.56
CA LEU A 182 5.33 15.13 26.32
C LEU A 182 5.83 16.53 26.69
N ASP A 183 5.01 17.57 26.47
CA ASP A 183 5.37 18.97 26.74
C ASP A 183 6.60 19.46 25.96
N ILE A 184 6.80 18.93 24.74
CA ILE A 184 7.83 19.37 23.81
C ILE A 184 7.27 20.46 22.92
N GLY A 185 7.92 21.63 22.85
CA GLY A 185 7.42 22.80 22.13
C GLY A 185 8.49 23.87 21.89
N ALA A 186 8.08 25.15 22.00
CA ALA A 186 8.92 26.30 21.66
C ALA A 186 10.23 26.33 22.46
N ASN A 187 11.36 26.50 21.73
CA ASN A 187 12.72 26.51 22.21
C ASN A 187 13.30 25.15 22.63
N ASP A 188 12.50 24.08 22.61
CA ASP A 188 13.03 22.73 22.81
C ASP A 188 13.70 22.24 21.53
N GLU A 189 14.82 21.55 21.66
CA GLU A 189 15.50 20.88 20.55
C GLU A 189 15.15 19.39 20.52
N VAL A 190 14.89 18.89 19.30
CA VAL A 190 14.64 17.47 19.05
C VAL A 190 15.66 16.95 18.05
N ILE A 191 16.47 16.01 18.48
CA ILE A 191 17.47 15.34 17.63
C ILE A 191 16.74 14.36 16.71
N VAL A 192 16.94 14.50 15.38
CA VAL A 192 16.26 13.73 14.34
C VAL A 192 17.24 13.42 13.20
N PRO A 193 17.13 12.25 12.51
CA PRO A 193 18.04 11.96 11.40
C PRO A 193 17.81 12.93 10.23
N ASN A 194 18.89 13.29 9.53
CA ASN A 194 18.83 14.05 8.28
C ASN A 194 18.31 13.21 7.10
N PHE A 195 18.31 11.88 7.23
CA PHE A 195 17.77 10.94 6.25
C PHE A 195 16.45 10.35 6.78
N THR A 196 15.34 11.00 6.46
CA THR A 196 13.99 10.62 6.86
C THR A 196 12.97 11.21 5.89
N PHE A 197 11.72 10.73 5.98
CA PHE A 197 10.61 11.40 5.33
C PHE A 197 10.34 12.76 5.99
N GLY A 198 10.05 13.80 5.19
CA GLY A 198 9.88 15.17 5.69
C GLY A 198 8.86 15.36 6.81
N ALA A 199 7.96 14.40 7.03
CA ALA A 199 6.97 14.45 8.12
C ALA A 199 7.61 14.50 9.51
N SER A 200 8.72 13.78 9.75
CA SER A 200 9.43 13.78 11.03
C SER A 200 9.89 15.19 11.38
N ILE A 201 10.55 15.86 10.42
CA ILE A 201 11.09 17.23 10.61
C ILE A 201 9.93 18.26 10.71
N ASN A 202 8.94 18.14 9.82
CA ASN A 202 7.80 19.06 9.82
C ASN A 202 6.98 18.97 11.11
N ALA A 203 6.82 17.77 11.69
CA ALA A 203 6.13 17.60 12.96
C ALA A 203 6.82 18.35 14.10
N ILE A 204 8.16 18.33 14.15
CA ILE A 204 8.96 19.08 15.13
C ILE A 204 8.73 20.60 14.96
N ILE A 205 8.81 21.09 13.72
CA ILE A 205 8.58 22.52 13.42
C ILE A 205 7.17 22.94 13.78
N HIS A 206 6.17 22.11 13.49
CA HIS A 206 4.76 22.42 13.74
C HIS A 206 4.41 22.53 15.23
N VAL A 207 5.12 21.85 16.11
CA VAL A 207 4.93 22.03 17.56
C VAL A 207 5.74 23.20 18.12
N GLY A 208 6.50 23.92 17.26
CA GLY A 208 7.32 25.07 17.62
C GLY A 208 8.70 24.69 18.13
N ALA A 209 9.06 23.41 18.13
CA ALA A 209 10.38 22.92 18.52
C ALA A 209 11.39 23.08 17.37
N ILE A 210 12.67 22.93 17.69
CA ILE A 210 13.81 23.09 16.77
C ILE A 210 14.33 21.71 16.37
N PRO A 211 14.27 21.32 15.10
CA PRO A 211 14.89 20.06 14.66
C PRO A 211 16.40 20.18 14.60
N VAL A 212 17.11 19.34 15.34
CA VAL A 212 18.55 19.18 15.29
C VAL A 212 18.87 17.99 14.38
N LEU A 213 19.26 18.30 13.14
CA LEU A 213 19.54 17.27 12.12
C LEU A 213 20.91 16.66 12.38
N VAL A 214 20.95 15.35 12.55
CA VAL A 214 22.20 14.60 12.72
C VAL A 214 22.33 13.52 11.67
N ASP A 215 23.55 13.06 11.44
CA ASP A 215 23.82 12.08 10.41
C ASP A 215 23.35 10.68 10.82
N VAL A 216 23.19 9.82 9.83
CA VAL A 216 22.82 8.42 10.01
C VAL A 216 24.06 7.53 10.02
N ASP A 217 23.93 6.36 10.59
CA ASP A 217 24.90 5.29 10.48
C ASP A 217 24.90 4.74 9.03
N PRO A 218 26.04 4.65 8.34
CA PRO A 218 26.09 4.26 6.93
C PRO A 218 25.71 2.78 6.68
N GLU A 219 25.75 1.93 7.70
CA GLU A 219 25.38 0.51 7.56
C GLU A 219 23.90 0.29 7.77
N THR A 220 23.28 1.02 8.70
CA THR A 220 21.87 0.83 9.08
C THR A 220 20.94 1.89 8.54
N TRP A 221 21.45 3.05 8.09
CA TRP A 221 20.70 4.24 7.65
C TRP A 221 19.76 4.82 8.71
N THR A 222 19.95 4.41 9.97
CA THR A 222 19.23 4.96 11.12
C THR A 222 20.13 5.90 11.90
N LEU A 223 19.60 6.62 12.90
CA LEU A 223 20.35 7.58 13.72
C LEU A 223 21.71 7.03 14.18
N SER A 224 22.79 7.76 13.89
CA SER A 224 24.12 7.48 14.40
C SER A 224 24.19 7.78 15.90
N LEU A 225 24.56 6.78 16.72
CA LEU A 225 24.69 6.95 18.18
C LEU A 225 25.71 8.04 18.53
N ARG A 226 26.82 8.06 17.81
CA ARG A 226 27.88 9.09 17.99
C ARG A 226 27.31 10.49 17.68
N ALA A 227 26.61 10.64 16.58
CA ALA A 227 26.02 11.93 16.19
C ALA A 227 24.98 12.43 17.19
N ILE A 228 24.21 11.52 17.82
CA ILE A 228 23.30 11.86 18.92
C ILE A 228 24.09 12.45 20.09
N GLU A 229 25.15 11.75 20.59
CA GLU A 229 25.92 12.18 21.74
C GLU A 229 26.60 13.53 21.49
N GLU A 230 27.11 13.78 20.28
CA GLU A 230 27.75 15.04 19.87
C GLU A 230 26.74 16.21 19.77
N ALA A 231 25.47 15.93 19.53
CA ALA A 231 24.45 16.96 19.36
C ALA A 231 23.71 17.35 20.65
N ILE A 232 23.80 16.54 21.71
CA ILE A 232 23.10 16.81 22.97
C ILE A 232 23.66 18.07 23.61
N ASN A 233 22.73 19.00 24.01
CA ASN A 233 23.03 20.21 24.74
C ASN A 233 21.92 20.53 25.75
N GLU A 234 21.96 21.67 26.41
CA GLU A 234 21.03 22.08 27.46
C GLU A 234 19.60 22.32 26.98
N ASN A 235 19.38 22.57 25.67
CA ASN A 235 18.08 22.78 25.07
C ASN A 235 17.48 21.47 24.51
N THR A 236 18.28 20.41 24.45
CA THR A 236 17.82 19.11 23.93
C THR A 236 16.73 18.54 24.85
N LYS A 237 15.56 18.25 24.31
CA LYS A 237 14.39 17.74 25.04
C LYS A 237 14.07 16.29 24.67
N ALA A 238 14.28 15.93 23.41
CA ALA A 238 13.96 14.59 22.91
C ALA A 238 14.91 14.12 21.81
N ILE A 239 14.90 12.80 21.63
CA ILE A 239 15.47 12.12 20.48
C ILE A 239 14.30 11.50 19.70
N MET A 240 14.27 11.69 18.37
CA MET A 240 13.32 11.08 17.47
C MET A 240 13.99 10.05 16.57
N PRO A 241 14.16 8.80 17.02
CA PRO A 241 14.63 7.73 16.14
C PRO A 241 13.58 7.43 15.08
N VAL A 242 14.03 7.23 13.85
CA VAL A 242 13.20 6.81 12.72
C VAL A 242 13.61 5.41 12.31
N HIS A 243 12.63 4.50 12.25
CA HIS A 243 12.84 3.12 11.81
C HIS A 243 12.56 3.06 10.30
N LEU A 244 13.59 3.42 9.52
CA LEU A 244 13.47 3.64 8.08
C LEU A 244 13.37 2.32 7.31
N TYR A 245 12.41 2.20 6.40
CA TYR A 245 12.17 1.03 5.53
C TYR A 245 12.11 -0.31 6.29
N GLY A 246 11.60 -0.30 7.52
CA GLY A 246 11.52 -1.49 8.37
C GLY A 246 12.80 -1.81 9.15
N GLN A 247 13.90 -1.08 8.90
CA GLN A 247 15.16 -1.23 9.64
C GLN A 247 15.06 -0.56 11.01
N ALA A 248 15.25 -1.34 12.06
CA ALA A 248 15.23 -0.81 13.42
C ALA A 248 16.44 0.08 13.71
N ALA A 249 16.22 1.24 14.32
CA ALA A 249 17.28 2.01 14.96
C ALA A 249 17.86 1.24 16.18
N HIS A 250 19.05 1.58 16.62
CA HIS A 250 19.69 1.01 17.81
C HIS A 250 18.99 1.46 19.10
N ILE A 251 17.71 1.07 19.24
CA ILE A 251 16.81 1.64 20.24
C ILE A 251 17.23 1.39 21.69
N ASP A 252 17.90 0.27 22.01
CA ASP A 252 18.42 0.01 23.35
C ASP A 252 19.50 0.99 23.75
N GLU A 253 20.39 1.28 22.80
CA GLU A 253 21.51 2.21 22.97
C GLU A 253 20.99 3.65 23.04
N ILE A 254 20.04 4.03 22.18
CA ILE A 254 19.36 5.34 22.19
C ILE A 254 18.62 5.54 23.52
N ASN A 255 17.91 4.52 24.03
CA ASN A 255 17.26 4.58 25.33
C ASN A 255 18.25 4.83 26.50
N LYS A 256 19.46 4.25 26.44
CA LYS A 256 20.50 4.51 27.44
C LYS A 256 20.98 5.96 27.39
N ILE A 257 21.24 6.47 26.18
CA ILE A 257 21.65 7.87 25.98
C ILE A 257 20.56 8.82 26.49
N ALA A 258 19.30 8.60 26.10
CA ALA A 258 18.16 9.41 26.53
C ALA A 258 18.00 9.42 28.06
N LYS A 259 18.03 8.24 28.69
CA LYS A 259 17.94 8.11 30.15
C LYS A 259 19.08 8.83 30.89
N ASN A 260 20.31 8.74 30.39
CA ASN A 260 21.47 9.40 31.00
C ASN A 260 21.40 10.93 30.92
N ASN A 261 20.69 11.45 29.95
CA ASN A 261 20.53 12.89 29.71
C ASN A 261 19.11 13.42 30.04
N ASN A 262 18.23 12.58 30.62
CA ASN A 262 16.84 12.93 30.96
C ASN A 262 16.05 13.45 29.76
N LEU A 263 16.22 12.79 28.59
CA LEU A 263 15.54 13.10 27.33
C LEU A 263 14.37 12.16 27.08
N HIS A 264 13.35 12.67 26.41
CA HIS A 264 12.26 11.85 25.90
C HIS A 264 12.65 11.12 24.59
N ILE A 265 11.95 10.01 24.32
CA ILE A 265 12.06 9.31 23.05
C ILE A 265 10.68 9.32 22.36
N VAL A 266 10.66 9.88 21.12
CA VAL A 266 9.52 9.86 20.22
C VAL A 266 9.88 8.99 19.02
N GLU A 267 9.44 7.72 19.01
CA GLU A 267 9.75 6.81 17.91
C GLU A 267 8.88 7.11 16.69
N ASP A 268 9.51 7.32 15.53
CA ASP A 268 8.83 7.34 14.23
C ASP A 268 8.88 5.93 13.61
N CYS A 269 7.75 5.24 13.69
CA CYS A 269 7.53 3.89 13.19
C CYS A 269 6.65 3.86 11.93
N ALA A 270 6.52 5.00 11.21
CA ALA A 270 5.65 5.11 10.04
C ALA A 270 6.00 4.11 8.91
N GLU A 271 7.18 3.52 8.93
CA GLU A 271 7.66 2.56 7.92
C GLU A 271 8.08 1.21 8.51
N ALA A 272 7.81 0.95 9.80
CA ALA A 272 8.35 -0.21 10.49
C ALA A 272 7.32 -1.04 11.27
N LEU A 273 6.02 -0.88 10.97
CA LEU A 273 4.98 -1.71 11.58
C LEU A 273 5.26 -3.20 11.31
N GLY A 274 5.22 -4.04 12.36
CA GLY A 274 5.49 -5.47 12.27
C GLY A 274 6.97 -5.84 12.24
N GLY A 275 7.87 -4.88 12.10
CA GLY A 275 9.31 -5.09 12.24
C GLY A 275 9.70 -5.50 13.65
N THR A 276 10.86 -6.15 13.79
CA THR A 276 11.36 -6.59 15.09
C THR A 276 12.80 -6.12 15.33
N TYR A 277 13.08 -5.74 16.58
CA TYR A 277 14.41 -5.48 17.08
C TYR A 277 14.73 -6.46 18.23
N LYS A 278 15.77 -7.28 18.10
CA LYS A 278 16.14 -8.30 19.10
C LYS A 278 14.95 -9.16 19.56
N LYS A 279 14.09 -9.62 18.60
CA LYS A 279 12.90 -10.46 18.80
C LYS A 279 11.70 -9.77 19.49
N ARG A 280 11.72 -8.47 19.71
CA ARG A 280 10.54 -7.70 20.16
C ARG A 280 10.06 -6.78 19.04
N LEU A 281 8.78 -6.49 19.02
CA LEU A 281 8.20 -5.58 18.03
C LEU A 281 8.82 -4.19 18.16
N ILE A 282 9.11 -3.55 17.01
CA ILE A 282 9.48 -2.13 16.93
C ILE A 282 8.28 -1.29 17.40
N GLY A 283 8.57 -0.16 18.07
CA GLY A 283 7.55 0.77 18.51
C GLY A 283 7.00 0.48 19.92
N ARG A 284 7.83 -0.04 20.79
CA ARG A 284 7.47 -0.36 22.19
C ARG A 284 8.37 0.33 23.22
N ASP A 285 9.40 0.98 22.77
CA ASP A 285 10.50 1.39 23.63
C ASP A 285 10.48 2.89 23.95
N GLY A 286 9.81 3.72 23.12
CA GLY A 286 9.68 5.16 23.30
C GLY A 286 8.65 5.58 24.33
N ASP A 287 8.71 6.85 24.75
CA ASP A 287 7.66 7.48 25.59
C ASP A 287 6.39 7.74 24.77
N ALA A 288 6.58 8.09 23.48
CA ALA A 288 5.55 8.11 22.47
C ALA A 288 6.06 7.40 21.21
N THR A 289 5.24 6.54 20.63
CA THR A 289 5.57 5.79 19.42
C THR A 289 4.50 6.03 18.37
N CYS A 290 4.93 6.45 17.17
CA CYS A 290 4.05 7.00 16.15
C CYS A 290 4.03 6.12 14.90
N PHE A 291 2.83 5.79 14.42
CA PHE A 291 2.59 4.96 13.25
C PHE A 291 1.76 5.72 12.21
N SER A 292 1.90 5.33 10.96
CA SER A 292 1.14 5.86 9.83
C SER A 292 0.34 4.76 9.15
N PHE A 293 -0.89 5.08 8.77
CA PHE A 293 -1.79 4.23 7.98
C PHE A 293 -2.18 4.90 6.67
N PHE A 294 -1.25 5.71 6.12
CA PHE A 294 -1.42 6.30 4.80
C PHE A 294 -1.52 5.21 3.72
N ALA A 295 -2.05 5.56 2.56
CA ALA A 295 -2.41 4.62 1.49
C ALA A 295 -1.30 3.66 1.03
N ASN A 296 -0.02 4.03 1.19
CA ASN A 296 1.14 3.22 0.81
C ASN A 296 1.85 2.53 1.98
N LYS A 297 1.24 2.50 3.17
CA LYS A 297 1.83 1.84 4.34
C LYS A 297 1.41 0.36 4.42
N LEU A 298 2.10 -0.42 5.27
CA LEU A 298 1.89 -1.87 5.39
C LEU A 298 0.43 -2.24 5.66
N ILE A 299 -0.24 -1.50 6.54
CA ILE A 299 -1.70 -1.48 6.66
C ILE A 299 -2.18 -0.05 6.43
N THR A 300 -3.37 0.12 5.87
CA THR A 300 -3.90 1.43 5.54
C THR A 300 -5.35 1.60 5.94
N THR A 301 -5.67 2.83 6.34
CA THR A 301 -7.04 3.33 6.49
C THR A 301 -7.34 4.44 5.45
N GLY A 302 -6.54 4.52 4.36
CA GLY A 302 -6.54 5.60 3.39
C GLY A 302 -5.71 6.78 3.88
N GLU A 303 -6.17 7.44 4.91
CA GLU A 303 -5.46 8.37 5.79
C GLU A 303 -5.59 7.87 7.22
N GLY A 304 -4.62 8.15 8.07
CA GLY A 304 -4.66 7.75 9.47
C GLY A 304 -3.29 7.64 10.12
N GLY A 305 -3.29 7.62 11.42
CA GLY A 305 -2.11 7.38 12.25
C GLY A 305 -2.49 6.91 13.64
N MET A 306 -1.49 6.52 14.41
CA MET A 306 -1.62 6.12 15.80
C MET A 306 -0.44 6.63 16.58
N VAL A 307 -0.68 7.18 17.74
CA VAL A 307 0.38 7.37 18.75
C VAL A 307 0.11 6.45 19.91
N VAL A 308 1.13 5.74 20.35
CA VAL A 308 1.06 4.82 21.50
C VAL A 308 1.97 5.37 22.59
N PHE A 309 1.36 5.73 23.71
CA PHE A 309 2.08 6.25 24.87
C PHE A 309 2.38 5.13 25.86
N LYS A 310 3.55 5.20 26.49
CA LYS A 310 3.94 4.29 27.55
C LYS A 310 3.19 4.57 28.84
N ASP A 311 2.95 5.84 29.17
CA ASP A 311 2.24 6.30 30.36
C ASP A 311 0.78 6.62 30.03
N LYS A 312 -0.14 6.02 30.81
CA LYS A 312 -1.59 6.25 30.68
C LYS A 312 -1.96 7.72 30.88
N LYS A 313 -1.31 8.42 31.80
CA LYS A 313 -1.65 9.84 32.10
C LYS A 313 -1.34 10.73 30.89
N ILE A 314 -0.24 10.44 30.18
CA ILE A 314 0.14 11.14 28.95
C ILE A 314 -0.88 10.86 27.84
N ALA A 315 -1.29 9.59 27.69
CA ALA A 315 -2.32 9.21 26.72
C ALA A 315 -3.68 9.88 27.03
N ASP A 316 -4.08 9.94 28.32
CA ASP A 316 -5.32 10.60 28.74
C ASP A 316 -5.25 12.10 28.46
N LYS A 317 -4.09 12.77 28.67
CA LYS A 317 -3.85 14.18 28.31
C LYS A 317 -3.95 14.39 26.79
N ALA A 318 -3.47 13.47 25.98
CA ALA A 318 -3.51 13.55 24.52
C ALA A 318 -4.93 13.44 23.93
N LYS A 319 -5.91 12.95 24.68
CA LYS A 319 -7.32 12.81 24.23
C LYS A 319 -8.20 14.01 24.53
N ILE A 320 -7.68 15.01 25.25
CA ILE A 320 -8.40 16.25 25.62
C ILE A 320 -8.19 17.30 24.55
#